data_4c8b0fb9bb60f09733b03f406541f697
#
_entry.id   4c8b0fb9bb60f09733b03f406541f697
#
_cell.length_a   1.000
_cell.length_b   1.000
_cell.length_c   1.000
_cell.angle_alpha   90.00
_cell.angle_beta   90.00
_cell.angle_gamma   90.00
#
_symmetry.space_group_name_H-M   'P 1'
#
loop_
_entity.id
_entity.type
_entity.pdbx_description
1 polymer ?
#
loop_
_entity_poly.entity_id
_entity_poly.type
_entity_poly.pdbx_seq_one_letter_code
_entity_poly.pdbx_strand_id
1 'polypeptide(L)'
;MIEIREEKLHELLTSRNKFIGPSEIPYDGWFADAALLLSVIATDYKPLLGIPASLIKGFFYVILAAYTGFLILRTIKAKKDAYTFQNLYDDILNSSERPHAFCLIVVRSTFESCSNLYLLLYDERWKCFLFPYIKSGASPEACQRRIKEYLSSHLGIPADSINPVFRFEKEHEKYSVSDKVNKLYHHSFYEVDLADYVLANSSSRIKSRYFEMNGYGYEWMTVAEMHQSKNIMDKNGETVDDISDYYGV
;
A
#
# COMPACT_ATOMS: atom_id res chain seq x y z
N MET A 1 -6.67 -17.93 6.74
CA MET A 1 -6.81 -17.64 8.18
C MET A 1 -5.99 -16.39 8.48
N ILE A 2 -6.56 -15.37 9.12
CA ILE A 2 -5.83 -14.14 9.48
C ILE A 2 -5.11 -14.43 10.79
N GLU A 3 -3.79 -14.53 10.76
CA GLU A 3 -2.96 -14.65 11.96
C GLU A 3 -2.35 -13.29 12.29
N ILE A 4 -2.83 -12.68 13.36
CA ILE A 4 -2.24 -11.46 13.92
C ILE A 4 -1.63 -11.83 15.25
N ARG A 5 -0.37 -11.46 15.47
CA ARG A 5 0.22 -11.58 16.80
C ARG A 5 -0.56 -10.71 17.77
N GLU A 6 -0.91 -11.28 18.94
CA GLU A 6 -1.67 -10.60 19.97
C GLU A 6 -1.03 -9.25 20.37
N GLU A 7 0.29 -9.19 20.45
CA GLU A 7 1.05 -7.97 20.72
C GLU A 7 0.82 -6.88 19.66
N LYS A 8 0.85 -7.25 18.37
CA LYS A 8 0.60 -6.30 17.26
C LYS A 8 -0.85 -5.82 17.24
N LEU A 9 -1.79 -6.71 17.51
CA LEU A 9 -3.20 -6.35 17.61
C LEU A 9 -3.43 -5.39 18.79
N HIS A 10 -2.83 -5.69 19.93
CA HIS A 10 -2.91 -4.84 21.11
C HIS A 10 -2.27 -3.46 20.87
N GLU A 11 -1.11 -3.41 20.26
CA GLU A 11 -0.44 -2.16 19.86
C GLU A 11 -1.31 -1.34 18.90
N LEU A 12 -1.87 -1.98 17.89
CA LEU A 12 -2.76 -1.33 16.91
C LEU A 12 -4.03 -0.78 17.59
N LEU A 13 -4.71 -1.58 18.41
CA LEU A 13 -5.89 -1.16 19.13
C LEU A 13 -5.59 -0.04 20.14
N THR A 14 -4.45 -0.12 20.83
CA THR A 14 -4.02 0.91 21.79
C THR A 14 -3.67 2.21 21.07
N SER A 15 -2.94 2.15 19.95
CA SER A 15 -2.58 3.33 19.16
C SER A 15 -3.80 4.01 18.54
N ARG A 16 -4.86 3.25 18.23
CA ARG A 16 -6.10 3.72 17.61
C ARG A 16 -7.25 3.94 18.61
N ASN A 17 -7.04 3.68 19.91
CA ASN A 17 -8.08 3.77 20.93
C ASN A 17 -8.79 5.14 20.97
N LYS A 18 -8.07 6.22 20.69
CA LYS A 18 -8.64 7.59 20.62
C LYS A 18 -9.55 7.82 19.40
N PHE A 19 -9.47 6.95 18.40
CA PHE A 19 -10.18 7.07 17.12
C PHE A 19 -11.29 6.03 16.97
N ILE A 20 -11.26 4.96 17.79
CA ILE A 20 -12.29 3.92 17.82
C ILE A 20 -13.45 4.44 18.68
N GLY A 21 -14.27 5.29 18.11
CA GLY A 21 -15.45 5.85 18.74
C GLY A 21 -16.25 6.70 17.76
N PRO A 22 -17.48 7.05 18.11
CA PRO A 22 -18.21 8.01 17.30
C PRO A 22 -17.38 9.29 17.25
N SER A 23 -17.12 9.79 16.03
CA SER A 23 -16.50 11.10 15.88
C SER A 23 -17.31 12.08 16.71
N GLU A 24 -16.70 12.66 17.75
CA GLU A 24 -17.39 13.60 18.65
C GLU A 24 -17.72 14.87 17.85
N ILE A 25 -18.84 14.80 17.12
CA ILE A 25 -19.47 16.00 16.61
C ILE A 25 -19.89 16.78 17.84
N PRO A 26 -19.49 18.05 17.98
CA PRO A 26 -19.77 18.84 19.19
C PRO A 26 -21.24 19.26 19.24
N TYR A 27 -22.15 18.29 19.40
CA TYR A 27 -23.60 18.56 19.46
C TYR A 27 -23.96 19.55 20.55
N ASP A 28 -23.33 19.42 21.75
CA ASP A 28 -23.53 20.35 22.85
C ASP A 28 -23.15 21.79 22.48
N GLY A 29 -22.08 21.93 21.69
CA GLY A 29 -21.67 23.23 21.13
C GLY A 29 -22.72 23.83 20.19
N TRP A 30 -23.30 23.01 19.32
CA TRP A 30 -24.36 23.45 18.41
C TRP A 30 -25.67 23.84 19.13
N PHE A 31 -26.03 23.11 20.18
CA PHE A 31 -27.17 23.47 21.01
C PHE A 31 -26.92 24.76 21.78
N ALA A 32 -25.72 24.96 22.31
CA ALA A 32 -25.33 26.20 22.97
C ALA A 32 -25.33 27.41 22.01
N ASP A 33 -24.85 27.23 20.77
CA ASP A 33 -24.84 28.25 19.74
C ASP A 33 -26.27 28.68 19.36
N ALA A 34 -27.15 27.70 19.13
CA ALA A 34 -28.55 27.94 18.86
C ALA A 34 -29.29 28.68 20.02
N ALA A 35 -29.01 28.28 21.26
CA ALA A 35 -29.56 28.94 22.44
C ALA A 35 -29.06 30.37 22.59
N LEU A 36 -27.76 30.62 22.30
CA LEU A 36 -27.18 31.94 22.32
C LEU A 36 -27.78 32.82 21.23
N LEU A 37 -27.98 32.31 20.01
CA LEU A 37 -28.64 33.01 18.91
C LEU A 37 -30.04 33.46 19.32
N LEU A 38 -30.84 32.55 19.84
CA LEU A 38 -32.21 32.88 20.30
C LEU A 38 -32.16 33.91 21.40
N SER A 39 -31.25 33.84 22.33
CA SER A 39 -31.08 34.82 23.43
C SER A 39 -30.71 36.20 22.89
N VAL A 40 -29.80 36.30 21.94
CA VAL A 40 -29.40 37.59 21.31
C VAL A 40 -30.56 38.21 20.54
N ILE A 41 -31.38 37.39 19.87
CA ILE A 41 -32.53 37.89 19.12
C ILE A 41 -33.64 38.38 20.08
N ALA A 42 -33.93 37.60 21.13
CA ALA A 42 -35.06 37.85 22.02
C ALA A 42 -34.78 38.95 23.09
N THR A 43 -33.50 39.31 23.31
CA THR A 43 -33.14 40.28 24.34
C THR A 43 -33.30 41.72 23.82
N ASP A 44 -34.02 42.51 24.60
CA ASP A 44 -34.12 43.95 24.40
C ASP A 44 -32.91 44.64 25.08
N TYR A 45 -31.93 45.03 24.30
CA TYR A 45 -30.71 45.67 24.77
C TYR A 45 -31.02 47.16 25.11
N LYS A 46 -30.56 47.58 26.28
CA LYS A 46 -30.57 48.96 26.70
C LYS A 46 -29.20 49.59 26.58
N PRO A 47 -29.11 50.92 26.32
CA PRO A 47 -27.80 51.59 26.34
C PRO A 47 -27.11 51.40 27.67
N LEU A 48 -25.80 51.07 27.64
CA LEU A 48 -25.00 50.86 28.82
C LEU A 48 -23.73 51.72 28.77
N LEU A 49 -23.47 52.51 29.81
CA LEU A 49 -22.25 53.34 29.90
C LEU A 49 -22.01 54.23 28.67
N GLY A 50 -23.11 54.76 28.07
CA GLY A 50 -23.00 55.62 26.88
C GLY A 50 -22.86 54.86 25.55
N ILE A 51 -22.82 53.54 25.59
CA ILE A 51 -22.76 52.72 24.39
C ILE A 51 -24.20 52.45 23.86
N PRO A 52 -24.48 52.75 22.60
CA PRO A 52 -25.78 52.47 21.99
C PRO A 52 -26.14 50.99 22.00
N ALA A 53 -27.39 50.68 22.23
CA ALA A 53 -27.90 49.28 22.26
C ALA A 53 -27.61 48.50 20.96
N SER A 54 -27.57 49.18 19.80
CA SER A 54 -27.21 48.58 18.52
C SER A 54 -25.75 48.08 18.44
N LEU A 55 -24.83 48.81 19.04
CA LEU A 55 -23.43 48.37 19.10
C LEU A 55 -23.23 47.16 20.01
N ILE A 56 -23.93 47.15 21.15
CA ILE A 56 -23.92 45.99 22.09
C ILE A 56 -24.46 44.76 21.37
N LYS A 57 -25.59 44.86 20.70
CA LYS A 57 -26.21 43.80 19.93
C LYS A 57 -25.31 43.32 18.77
N GLY A 58 -24.70 44.27 18.05
CA GLY A 58 -23.73 43.99 17.00
C GLY A 58 -22.52 43.19 17.48
N PHE A 59 -21.97 43.54 18.65
CA PHE A 59 -20.87 42.81 19.27
C PHE A 59 -21.20 41.35 19.56
N PHE A 60 -22.41 41.08 20.09
CA PHE A 60 -22.86 39.69 20.32
C PHE A 60 -23.02 38.90 19.02
N TYR A 61 -23.49 39.52 17.93
CA TYR A 61 -23.55 38.87 16.62
C TYR A 61 -22.15 38.50 16.07
N VAL A 62 -21.14 39.36 16.29
CA VAL A 62 -19.77 39.04 15.90
C VAL A 62 -19.21 37.85 16.67
N ILE A 63 -19.45 37.81 17.99
CA ILE A 63 -19.03 36.68 18.82
C ILE A 63 -19.75 35.38 18.37
N LEU A 64 -21.04 35.44 18.11
CA LEU A 64 -21.83 34.33 17.65
C LEU A 64 -21.29 33.80 16.31
N ALA A 65 -21.07 34.69 15.35
CA ALA A 65 -20.54 34.30 14.03
C ALA A 65 -19.16 33.66 14.12
N ALA A 66 -18.27 34.18 14.99
CA ALA A 66 -16.96 33.60 15.24
C ALA A 66 -17.06 32.19 15.86
N TYR A 67 -17.96 32.02 16.84
CA TYR A 67 -18.19 30.74 17.50
C TYR A 67 -18.82 29.71 16.55
N THR A 68 -19.84 30.10 15.77
CA THR A 68 -20.41 29.24 14.72
C THR A 68 -19.34 28.81 13.70
N GLY A 69 -18.49 29.73 13.25
CA GLY A 69 -17.37 29.43 12.36
C GLY A 69 -16.40 28.39 12.97
N PHE A 70 -16.06 28.54 14.24
CA PHE A 70 -15.24 27.59 14.99
C PHE A 70 -15.92 26.20 15.05
N LEU A 71 -17.21 26.13 15.34
CA LEU A 71 -17.95 24.87 15.38
C LEU A 71 -18.00 24.16 14.02
N ILE A 72 -18.20 24.94 12.93
CA ILE A 72 -18.16 24.40 11.56
C ILE A 72 -16.79 23.77 11.29
N LEU A 73 -15.69 24.49 11.56
CA LEU A 73 -14.34 23.97 11.33
C LEU A 73 -14.07 22.72 12.16
N ARG A 74 -14.49 22.71 13.43
CA ARG A 74 -14.35 21.55 14.31
C ARG A 74 -15.16 20.35 13.81
N THR A 75 -16.37 20.58 13.32
CA THR A 75 -17.23 19.52 12.76
C THR A 75 -16.64 18.94 11.47
N ILE A 76 -16.13 19.81 10.57
CA ILE A 76 -15.47 19.36 9.33
C ILE A 76 -14.24 18.52 9.68
N LYS A 77 -13.42 18.98 10.63
CA LYS A 77 -12.24 18.25 11.08
C LYS A 77 -12.62 16.90 11.69
N ALA A 78 -13.61 16.85 12.58
CA ALA A 78 -14.09 15.61 13.18
C ALA A 78 -14.57 14.60 12.13
N LYS A 79 -15.27 15.05 11.09
CA LYS A 79 -15.71 14.18 9.97
C LYS A 79 -14.56 13.70 9.10
N LYS A 80 -13.57 14.55 8.85
CA LYS A 80 -12.42 14.22 8.01
C LYS A 80 -11.47 13.23 8.72
N ASP A 81 -11.30 13.39 10.02
CA ASP A 81 -10.40 12.58 10.84
C ASP A 81 -11.13 11.35 11.44
N ALA A 82 -12.40 11.10 11.06
CA ALA A 82 -13.16 9.97 11.56
C ALA A 82 -12.53 8.64 11.11
N TYR A 83 -11.98 7.91 12.06
CA TYR A 83 -11.47 6.57 11.87
C TYR A 83 -12.64 5.59 11.85
N THR A 84 -12.93 5.03 10.69
CA THR A 84 -14.08 4.15 10.48
C THR A 84 -13.74 2.70 10.80
N PHE A 85 -14.79 1.86 10.97
CA PHE A 85 -14.62 0.41 11.06
C PHE A 85 -13.84 -0.14 9.86
N GLN A 86 -14.06 0.41 8.66
CA GLN A 86 -13.33 0.00 7.47
C GLN A 86 -11.83 0.31 7.59
N ASN A 87 -11.46 1.47 8.12
CA ASN A 87 -10.06 1.83 8.36
C ASN A 87 -9.40 0.88 9.36
N LEU A 88 -10.13 0.52 10.44
CA LEU A 88 -9.66 -0.47 11.41
C LEU A 88 -9.49 -1.84 10.76
N TYR A 89 -10.46 -2.26 9.97
CA TYR A 89 -10.41 -3.53 9.25
C TYR A 89 -9.23 -3.58 8.28
N ASP A 90 -9.00 -2.52 7.52
CA ASP A 90 -7.87 -2.40 6.61
C ASP A 90 -6.53 -2.38 7.35
N ASP A 91 -6.44 -1.68 8.50
CA ASP A 91 -5.25 -1.67 9.36
C ASP A 91 -4.99 -3.07 9.96
N ILE A 92 -6.04 -3.79 10.36
CA ILE A 92 -5.95 -5.19 10.84
C ILE A 92 -5.47 -6.10 9.71
N LEU A 93 -6.06 -5.99 8.51
CA LEU A 93 -5.63 -6.76 7.34
C LEU A 93 -4.17 -6.46 6.97
N ASN A 94 -3.79 -5.20 6.97
CA ASN A 94 -2.41 -4.78 6.69
C ASN A 94 -1.41 -5.21 7.78
N SER A 95 -1.88 -5.39 9.01
CA SER A 95 -1.08 -5.88 10.14
C SER A 95 -1.04 -7.41 10.20
N SER A 96 -1.97 -8.10 9.54
CA SER A 96 -1.97 -9.56 9.38
C SER A 96 -0.99 -9.97 8.27
N GLU A 97 0.27 -9.58 8.44
CA GLU A 97 1.33 -10.13 7.61
C GLU A 97 1.46 -11.62 7.97
N ARG A 98 1.18 -12.50 7.02
CA ARG A 98 1.78 -13.84 7.10
C ARG A 98 3.28 -13.62 7.16
N PRO A 99 3.95 -14.00 8.26
CA PRO A 99 5.39 -13.81 8.33
C PRO A 99 5.99 -14.56 7.14
N HIS A 100 6.82 -13.88 6.36
CA HIS A 100 7.49 -14.43 5.18
C HIS A 100 6.60 -14.75 3.96
N ALA A 101 5.50 -14.00 3.75
CA ALA A 101 4.73 -14.05 2.51
C ALA A 101 5.27 -13.05 1.49
N PHE A 102 5.54 -13.53 0.26
CA PHE A 102 6.09 -12.74 -0.83
C PHE A 102 5.32 -12.97 -2.13
N CYS A 103 5.14 -11.91 -2.91
CA CYS A 103 4.71 -12.00 -4.29
C CYS A 103 5.96 -12.05 -5.17
N LEU A 104 6.15 -13.14 -5.89
CA LEU A 104 7.19 -13.31 -6.90
C LEU A 104 6.64 -12.86 -8.26
N ILE A 105 7.43 -12.04 -8.96
CA ILE A 105 7.01 -11.40 -10.20
C ILE A 105 7.72 -12.12 -11.34
N VAL A 106 6.96 -12.90 -12.11
CA VAL A 106 7.45 -13.67 -13.25
C VAL A 106 7.20 -12.88 -14.52
N VAL A 107 8.19 -12.09 -14.95
CA VAL A 107 8.11 -11.37 -16.20
C VAL A 107 8.66 -12.26 -17.31
N ARG A 108 7.80 -12.66 -18.25
CA ARG A 108 8.18 -13.51 -19.39
C ARG A 108 8.40 -12.68 -20.63
N SER A 109 9.42 -13.06 -21.39
CA SER A 109 9.62 -12.51 -22.74
C SER A 109 8.74 -13.24 -23.75
N THR A 110 7.94 -12.48 -24.47
CA THR A 110 7.18 -12.94 -25.64
C THR A 110 7.74 -12.34 -26.94
N PHE A 111 8.96 -11.78 -26.88
CA PHE A 111 9.60 -11.19 -28.06
C PHE A 111 10.02 -12.27 -29.06
N GLU A 112 9.82 -12.00 -30.34
CA GLU A 112 9.98 -12.94 -31.45
C GLU A 112 11.30 -13.76 -31.48
N SER A 113 12.38 -13.22 -30.90
CA SER A 113 13.68 -13.89 -30.86
C SER A 113 14.02 -14.61 -29.55
N CYS A 114 13.19 -14.48 -28.53
CA CYS A 114 13.51 -14.86 -27.15
C CYS A 114 12.32 -15.50 -26.43
N SER A 115 11.76 -16.56 -26.99
CA SER A 115 10.74 -17.35 -26.30
C SER A 115 11.33 -18.02 -25.05
N ASN A 116 10.57 -18.02 -23.96
CA ASN A 116 10.94 -18.65 -22.67
C ASN A 116 12.13 -18.02 -21.92
N LEU A 117 12.31 -16.71 -22.06
CA LEU A 117 13.19 -15.94 -21.20
C LEU A 117 12.39 -15.31 -20.06
N TYR A 118 13.02 -15.27 -18.91
CA TYR A 118 12.49 -14.69 -17.68
C TYR A 118 13.38 -13.54 -17.23
N LEU A 119 12.76 -12.45 -16.79
CA LEU A 119 13.49 -11.28 -16.32
C LEU A 119 13.91 -11.48 -14.88
N LEU A 120 15.20 -11.42 -14.63
CA LEU A 120 15.79 -11.41 -13.31
C LEU A 120 16.34 -10.03 -12.98
N LEU A 121 16.33 -9.70 -11.69
CA LEU A 121 16.89 -8.48 -11.11
C LEU A 121 18.14 -8.83 -10.33
N TYR A 122 19.22 -8.08 -10.49
CA TYR A 122 20.40 -8.20 -9.66
C TYR A 122 20.14 -7.63 -8.26
N ASP A 123 20.16 -8.48 -7.24
CA ASP A 123 20.02 -8.07 -5.84
C ASP A 123 21.41 -7.89 -5.22
N GLU A 124 21.74 -6.65 -4.88
CA GLU A 124 23.05 -6.28 -4.30
C GLU A 124 23.32 -6.95 -2.94
N ARG A 125 22.29 -7.27 -2.16
CA ARG A 125 22.45 -7.93 -0.86
C ARG A 125 22.83 -9.40 -1.01
N TRP A 126 22.25 -10.05 -2.00
CA TRP A 126 22.49 -11.45 -2.31
C TRP A 126 23.63 -11.62 -3.33
N LYS A 127 24.03 -10.53 -4.01
CA LYS A 127 25.01 -10.51 -5.13
C LYS A 127 24.68 -11.57 -6.19
N CYS A 128 23.41 -11.61 -6.56
CA CYS A 128 22.86 -12.64 -7.43
C CYS A 128 21.66 -12.10 -8.20
N PHE A 129 21.42 -12.64 -9.38
CA PHE A 129 20.19 -12.43 -10.11
C PHE A 129 19.06 -13.28 -9.52
N LEU A 130 17.95 -12.63 -9.19
CA LEU A 130 16.77 -13.25 -8.58
C LEU A 130 15.51 -12.82 -9.34
N PHE A 131 14.44 -13.61 -9.24
CA PHE A 131 13.13 -13.10 -9.65
C PHE A 131 12.78 -11.87 -8.82
N PRO A 132 12.27 -10.78 -9.46
CA PRO A 132 11.78 -9.64 -8.70
C PRO A 132 10.71 -10.08 -7.70
N TYR A 133 10.76 -9.57 -6.49
CA TYR A 133 9.82 -9.93 -5.44
C TYR A 133 9.46 -8.73 -4.56
N ILE A 134 8.27 -8.79 -4.00
CA ILE A 134 7.78 -7.82 -3.02
C ILE A 134 7.11 -8.56 -1.87
N LYS A 135 6.97 -7.91 -0.71
CA LYS A 135 6.14 -8.46 0.35
C LYS A 135 4.70 -8.59 -0.11
N SER A 136 4.06 -9.71 0.22
CA SER A 136 2.65 -9.93 -0.08
C SER A 136 1.77 -8.84 0.53
N GLY A 137 0.72 -8.44 -0.18
CA GLY A 137 -0.33 -7.57 0.34
C GLY A 137 -1.40 -8.37 1.09
N ALA A 138 -2.32 -7.66 1.73
CA ALA A 138 -3.41 -8.26 2.47
C ALA A 138 -4.46 -8.96 1.57
N SER A 139 -4.50 -8.62 0.28
CA SER A 139 -5.40 -9.22 -0.70
C SER A 139 -4.70 -9.37 -2.06
N PRO A 140 -5.25 -10.21 -2.97
CA PRO A 140 -4.73 -10.35 -4.33
C PRO A 140 -4.69 -9.00 -5.08
N GLU A 141 -5.69 -8.15 -4.92
CA GLU A 141 -5.76 -6.82 -5.55
C GLU A 141 -4.67 -5.89 -5.01
N ALA A 142 -4.39 -5.98 -3.70
CA ALA A 142 -3.30 -5.23 -3.08
C ALA A 142 -1.93 -5.70 -3.61
N CYS A 143 -1.75 -7.01 -3.83
CA CYS A 143 -0.55 -7.55 -4.46
C CYS A 143 -0.40 -7.04 -5.89
N GLN A 144 -1.44 -7.13 -6.71
CA GLN A 144 -1.43 -6.64 -8.09
C GLN A 144 -1.08 -5.15 -8.18
N ARG A 145 -1.69 -4.32 -7.33
CA ARG A 145 -1.37 -2.89 -7.27
C ARG A 145 0.09 -2.64 -6.93
N ARG A 146 0.60 -3.29 -5.87
CA ARG A 146 2.02 -3.18 -5.47
C ARG A 146 2.98 -3.65 -6.56
N ILE A 147 2.64 -4.70 -7.30
CA ILE A 147 3.44 -5.19 -8.44
C ILE A 147 3.48 -4.13 -9.54
N LYS A 148 2.34 -3.50 -9.87
CA LYS A 148 2.28 -2.40 -10.85
C LYS A 148 3.17 -1.23 -10.43
N GLU A 149 3.06 -0.80 -9.18
CA GLU A 149 3.87 0.30 -8.61
C GLU A 149 5.36 -0.06 -8.64
N TYR A 150 5.71 -1.28 -8.23
CA TYR A 150 7.07 -1.77 -8.23
C TYR A 150 7.69 -1.78 -9.63
N LEU A 151 7.04 -2.42 -10.60
CA LEU A 151 7.55 -2.50 -11.97
C LEU A 151 7.55 -1.12 -12.65
N SER A 152 6.56 -0.28 -12.38
CA SER A 152 6.53 1.10 -12.89
C SER A 152 7.72 1.91 -12.39
N SER A 153 8.05 1.85 -11.11
CA SER A 153 9.18 2.57 -10.53
C SER A 153 10.54 2.02 -10.98
N HIS A 154 10.65 0.69 -11.15
CA HIS A 154 11.90 0.02 -11.50
C HIS A 154 12.19 0.02 -13.00
N LEU A 155 11.18 -0.26 -13.82
CA LEU A 155 11.31 -0.37 -15.28
C LEU A 155 10.83 0.88 -16.04
N GLY A 156 10.29 1.88 -15.34
CA GLY A 156 9.77 3.09 -15.99
C GLY A 156 8.57 2.84 -16.90
N ILE A 157 7.86 1.72 -16.71
CA ILE A 157 6.68 1.34 -17.50
C ILE A 157 5.44 1.98 -16.88
N PRO A 158 4.52 2.58 -17.67
CA PRO A 158 3.27 3.07 -17.14
C PRO A 158 2.49 1.96 -16.42
N ALA A 159 1.98 2.24 -15.21
CA ALA A 159 1.29 1.25 -14.39
C ALA A 159 0.07 0.61 -15.08
N ASP A 160 -0.60 1.37 -15.97
CA ASP A 160 -1.75 0.90 -16.75
C ASP A 160 -1.36 -0.12 -17.83
N SER A 161 -0.09 -0.14 -18.23
CA SER A 161 0.45 -1.13 -19.19
C SER A 161 0.92 -2.42 -18.52
N ILE A 162 0.83 -2.50 -17.18
CA ILE A 162 1.26 -3.67 -16.41
C ILE A 162 0.02 -4.41 -15.92
N ASN A 163 -0.12 -5.67 -16.30
CA ASN A 163 -1.24 -6.51 -15.89
C ASN A 163 -0.74 -7.79 -15.18
N PRO A 164 -0.57 -7.76 -13.85
CA PRO A 164 -0.16 -8.93 -13.09
C PRO A 164 -1.30 -9.95 -13.02
N VAL A 165 -1.04 -11.17 -13.43
CA VAL A 165 -1.99 -12.29 -13.36
C VAL A 165 -1.48 -13.31 -12.34
N PHE A 166 -2.26 -13.57 -11.30
CA PHE A 166 -1.96 -14.64 -10.34
C PHE A 166 -1.93 -15.99 -11.06
N ARG A 167 -0.93 -16.81 -10.78
CA ARG A 167 -0.77 -18.13 -11.38
C ARG A 167 -0.90 -19.25 -10.38
N PHE A 168 -0.06 -19.26 -9.34
CA PHE A 168 -0.06 -20.32 -8.34
C PHE A 168 0.59 -19.85 -7.04
N GLU A 169 0.49 -20.68 -6.01
CA GLU A 169 1.15 -20.49 -4.71
C GLU A 169 2.01 -21.71 -4.38
N LYS A 170 3.11 -21.46 -3.66
CA LYS A 170 3.96 -22.49 -3.09
C LYS A 170 4.41 -22.11 -1.68
N GLU A 171 4.62 -23.13 -0.87
CA GLU A 171 5.13 -22.99 0.48
C GLU A 171 6.45 -23.73 0.59
N HIS A 172 7.46 -23.06 1.15
CA HIS A 172 8.78 -23.63 1.36
C HIS A 172 9.20 -23.45 2.81
N GLU A 173 9.62 -24.53 3.45
CA GLU A 173 10.22 -24.46 4.77
C GLU A 173 11.73 -24.28 4.63
N LYS A 174 12.25 -23.15 5.12
CA LYS A 174 13.68 -22.84 5.06
C LYS A 174 14.24 -22.54 6.43
N TYR A 175 15.45 -23.05 6.70
CA TYR A 175 16.17 -22.69 7.91
C TYR A 175 16.70 -21.27 7.83
N SER A 176 16.20 -20.38 8.70
CA SER A 176 16.72 -19.01 8.84
C SER A 176 17.98 -19.02 9.69
N VAL A 177 19.11 -18.77 9.07
CA VAL A 177 20.42 -18.72 9.77
C VAL A 177 20.47 -17.58 10.79
N SER A 178 19.83 -16.44 10.48
CA SER A 178 19.78 -15.28 11.39
C SER A 178 18.97 -15.55 12.64
N ASP A 179 17.84 -16.25 12.50
CA ASP A 179 16.91 -16.48 13.61
C ASP A 179 17.05 -17.86 14.24
N LYS A 180 17.87 -18.75 13.60
CA LYS A 180 18.13 -20.13 14.02
C LYS A 180 16.88 -20.99 14.18
N VAL A 181 15.88 -20.77 13.33
CA VAL A 181 14.62 -21.50 13.31
C VAL A 181 14.21 -21.79 11.87
N ASN A 182 13.43 -22.86 11.69
CA ASN A 182 12.76 -23.10 10.42
C ASN A 182 11.61 -22.09 10.26
N LYS A 183 11.51 -21.52 9.07
CA LYS A 183 10.47 -20.56 8.69
C LYS A 183 9.75 -21.05 7.48
N LEU A 184 8.42 -20.93 7.51
CA LEU A 184 7.57 -21.20 6.37
C LEU A 184 7.44 -19.94 5.52
N TYR A 185 7.89 -20.03 4.28
CA TYR A 185 7.78 -18.97 3.28
C TYR A 185 6.59 -19.28 2.37
N HIS A 186 5.72 -18.30 2.19
CA HIS A 186 4.58 -18.36 1.28
C HIS A 186 4.90 -17.54 0.04
N HIS A 187 4.97 -18.16 -1.10
CA HIS A 187 5.26 -17.52 -2.37
C HIS A 187 4.01 -17.53 -3.25
N SER A 188 3.52 -16.34 -3.62
CA SER A 188 2.44 -16.16 -4.59
C SER A 188 3.05 -15.68 -5.90
N PHE A 189 2.91 -16.45 -6.97
CA PHE A 189 3.52 -16.16 -8.28
C PHE A 189 2.56 -15.39 -9.17
N TYR A 190 3.02 -14.23 -9.62
CA TYR A 190 2.30 -13.37 -10.53
C TYR A 190 3.06 -13.24 -11.85
N GLU A 191 2.42 -13.62 -12.94
CA GLU A 191 2.96 -13.44 -14.28
C GLU A 191 2.63 -12.04 -14.79
N VAL A 192 3.61 -11.42 -15.45
CA VAL A 192 3.46 -10.13 -16.12
C VAL A 192 3.97 -10.26 -17.54
N ASP A 193 3.10 -9.99 -18.49
CA ASP A 193 3.45 -9.86 -19.90
C ASP A 193 3.70 -8.39 -20.24
N LEU A 194 4.84 -8.11 -20.84
CA LEU A 194 5.25 -6.78 -21.30
C LEU A 194 5.28 -6.66 -22.83
N ALA A 195 4.80 -7.66 -23.55
CA ALA A 195 4.91 -7.72 -25.02
C ALA A 195 4.35 -6.47 -25.69
N ASP A 196 3.13 -6.09 -25.37
CA ASP A 196 2.46 -4.95 -26.00
C ASP A 196 3.22 -3.64 -25.75
N TYR A 197 3.71 -3.44 -24.52
CA TYR A 197 4.50 -2.26 -24.18
C TYR A 197 5.81 -2.20 -24.95
N VAL A 198 6.50 -3.33 -25.06
CA VAL A 198 7.80 -3.41 -25.72
C VAL A 198 7.67 -3.30 -27.24
N LEU A 199 6.60 -3.84 -27.83
CA LEU A 199 6.29 -3.68 -29.25
C LEU A 199 5.99 -2.22 -29.59
N ALA A 200 5.23 -1.53 -28.73
CA ALA A 200 4.90 -0.11 -28.93
C ALA A 200 6.13 0.82 -28.75
N ASN A 201 7.12 0.41 -27.94
CA ASN A 201 8.33 1.18 -27.64
C ASN A 201 9.58 0.50 -28.21
N SER A 202 9.75 0.55 -29.54
CA SER A 202 10.81 -0.15 -30.29
C SER A 202 12.25 0.18 -29.87
N SER A 203 12.49 1.31 -29.20
CA SER A 203 13.79 1.75 -28.67
C SER A 203 14.06 1.30 -27.22
N SER A 204 13.21 0.47 -26.67
CA SER A 204 13.32 0.07 -25.25
C SER A 204 14.57 -0.76 -24.99
N ARG A 205 15.36 -0.33 -24.00
CA ARG A 205 16.52 -1.08 -23.50
C ARG A 205 16.13 -2.46 -22.96
N ILE A 206 14.86 -2.65 -22.60
CA ILE A 206 14.31 -3.92 -22.09
C ILE A 206 14.50 -5.10 -23.06
N LYS A 207 14.68 -4.83 -24.37
CA LYS A 207 14.95 -5.87 -25.37
C LYS A 207 16.37 -6.46 -25.30
N SER A 208 17.28 -5.78 -24.63
CA SER A 208 18.66 -6.27 -24.49
C SER A 208 18.72 -7.42 -23.49
N ARG A 209 19.55 -8.40 -23.74
CA ARG A 209 19.77 -9.54 -22.86
C ARG A 209 20.11 -9.10 -21.42
N TYR A 210 21.04 -8.17 -21.31
CA TYR A 210 21.37 -7.45 -20.10
C TYR A 210 21.11 -5.97 -20.31
N PHE A 211 20.52 -5.32 -19.32
CA PHE A 211 20.30 -3.88 -19.32
C PHE A 211 20.26 -3.31 -17.90
N GLU A 212 20.52 -2.02 -17.81
CA GLU A 212 20.37 -1.26 -16.57
C GLU A 212 19.25 -0.23 -16.72
N MET A 213 18.41 -0.12 -15.70
CA MET A 213 17.33 0.86 -15.67
C MET A 213 17.08 1.33 -14.24
N ASN A 214 16.99 2.64 -14.07
CA ASN A 214 16.75 3.27 -12.76
C ASN A 214 17.72 2.84 -11.66
N GLY A 215 18.99 2.52 -12.03
CA GLY A 215 20.02 2.08 -11.10
C GLY A 215 20.00 0.59 -10.75
N TYR A 216 19.15 -0.19 -11.43
CA TYR A 216 19.06 -1.64 -11.24
C TYR A 216 19.55 -2.38 -12.48
N GLY A 217 20.29 -3.47 -12.26
CA GLY A 217 20.73 -4.39 -13.32
C GLY A 217 19.70 -5.50 -13.56
N TYR A 218 19.41 -5.79 -14.81
CA TYR A 218 18.45 -6.82 -15.22
C TYR A 218 19.07 -7.75 -16.26
N GLU A 219 18.66 -9.00 -16.23
CA GLU A 219 19.08 -9.98 -17.21
C GLU A 219 17.90 -10.90 -17.57
N TRP A 220 17.77 -11.16 -18.87
CA TRP A 220 16.86 -12.17 -19.38
C TRP A 220 17.54 -13.52 -19.41
N MET A 221 17.02 -14.51 -18.71
CA MET A 221 17.57 -15.87 -18.65
C MET A 221 16.52 -16.92 -18.96
N THR A 222 16.95 -18.01 -19.57
CA THR A 222 16.16 -19.26 -19.63
C THR A 222 16.26 -19.99 -18.30
N VAL A 223 15.29 -20.86 -18.02
CA VAL A 223 15.35 -21.76 -16.84
C VAL A 223 16.62 -22.64 -16.88
N ALA A 224 17.00 -23.14 -18.06
CA ALA A 224 18.22 -23.93 -18.21
C ALA A 224 19.49 -23.17 -17.83
N GLU A 225 19.59 -21.88 -18.16
CA GLU A 225 20.73 -21.05 -17.76
C GLU A 225 20.72 -20.76 -16.26
N MET A 226 19.52 -20.57 -15.65
CA MET A 226 19.39 -20.42 -14.21
C MET A 226 19.89 -21.67 -13.47
N HIS A 227 19.50 -22.87 -13.93
CA HIS A 227 19.98 -24.14 -13.36
C HIS A 227 21.49 -24.32 -13.49
N GLN A 228 22.13 -23.79 -14.55
CA GLN A 228 23.59 -23.82 -14.70
C GLN A 228 24.32 -22.83 -13.79
N SER A 229 23.60 -21.82 -13.29
CA SER A 229 24.17 -20.81 -12.40
C SER A 229 24.14 -21.28 -10.95
N LYS A 230 25.28 -21.76 -10.43
CA LYS A 230 25.39 -22.17 -9.04
C LYS A 230 24.89 -21.11 -8.06
N ASN A 231 25.21 -19.85 -8.32
CA ASN A 231 24.83 -18.75 -7.42
C ASN A 231 23.30 -18.54 -7.36
N ILE A 232 22.61 -18.68 -8.49
CA ILE A 232 21.15 -18.60 -8.55
C ILE A 232 20.54 -19.79 -7.84
N MET A 233 21.01 -21.00 -8.12
CA MET A 233 20.47 -22.23 -7.50
C MET A 233 20.70 -22.27 -6.00
N ASP A 234 21.85 -21.84 -5.50
CA ASP A 234 22.14 -21.79 -4.06
C ASP A 234 21.19 -20.81 -3.30
N LYS A 235 20.67 -19.77 -3.97
CA LYS A 235 19.85 -18.71 -3.35
C LYS A 235 18.37 -18.83 -3.66
N ASN A 236 18.03 -19.29 -4.86
CA ASN A 236 16.68 -19.22 -5.41
C ASN A 236 16.25 -20.50 -6.16
N GLY A 237 16.98 -21.60 -5.97
CA GLY A 237 16.76 -22.85 -6.70
C GLY A 237 15.32 -23.35 -6.63
N GLU A 238 14.72 -23.39 -5.43
CA GLU A 238 13.32 -23.81 -5.26
C GLU A 238 12.34 -22.95 -6.11
N THR A 239 12.58 -21.65 -6.20
CA THR A 239 11.75 -20.77 -7.03
C THR A 239 11.94 -21.05 -8.53
N VAL A 240 13.18 -21.35 -8.94
CA VAL A 240 13.48 -21.74 -10.32
C VAL A 240 12.80 -23.06 -10.66
N ASP A 241 12.87 -24.05 -9.75
CA ASP A 241 12.23 -25.35 -9.91
C ASP A 241 10.70 -25.22 -9.97
N ASP A 242 10.09 -24.43 -9.08
CA ASP A 242 8.65 -24.16 -9.10
C ASP A 242 8.17 -23.57 -10.44
N ILE A 243 8.97 -22.65 -11.01
CA ILE A 243 8.66 -22.03 -12.31
C ILE A 243 8.86 -23.03 -13.44
N SER A 244 9.95 -23.81 -13.38
CA SER A 244 10.20 -24.90 -14.34
C SER A 244 9.05 -25.89 -14.38
N ASP A 245 8.62 -26.37 -13.21
CA ASP A 245 7.53 -27.33 -13.08
C ASP A 245 6.19 -26.75 -13.59
N TYR A 246 5.89 -25.51 -13.25
CA TYR A 246 4.62 -24.90 -13.64
C TYR A 246 4.51 -24.64 -15.13
N TYR A 247 5.59 -24.17 -15.76
CA TYR A 247 5.59 -23.85 -17.20
C TYR A 247 6.04 -24.99 -18.10
N GLY A 248 6.53 -26.09 -17.52
CA GLY A 248 7.00 -27.27 -18.28
C GLY A 248 8.25 -27.01 -19.10
N VAL A 249 9.22 -26.23 -18.56
CA VAL A 249 10.42 -25.77 -19.26
C VAL A 249 11.71 -26.12 -18.52
#